data_d056523a26777145e307fe823b7b4dbf
#
_entry.id   d056523a26777145e307fe823b7b4dbf
#
_cell.length_a   1.000
_cell.length_b   1.000
_cell.length_c   1.000
_cell.angle_alpha   90.00
_cell.angle_beta   90.00
_cell.angle_gamma   90.00
#
_symmetry.space_group_name_H-M   'P 1'
#
loop_
_entity.id
_entity.type
_entity.pdbx_description
1 polymer ?
#
loop_
_entity_poly.entity_id
_entity_poly.type
_entity_poly.pdbx_seq_one_letter_code
_entity_poly.pdbx_strand_id
1 'polypeptide(L)'
;MKRWTMPFASLLLAATVLPATALPAQAVDGSIAGITGVGVHNAYQQATFPWLIDALESGASMLEIDVWQNFFGSRAYQVSHDPGNANNCSSATTFAGLRSGSRNQNLQTCLRNLKLWHDQNPTHRPLIIKLEAKNGFDGRGGYGPAQLDTLVSTALGAGNILKPADVKGSASTLDAAVRGGGWPSRSSLNGKFLFLIETGAFESQNPFDSYDTDLEYADHLTALNNAGRLSSATMFTTINGASSSDPRTGDRGGSRAQWYVTFDGNAGSWLGGSTSFYTSNNYLLVMVDAHSVAPAIDGRNPTEQQAKDRVNLLASRGATIASSDWTAPPIVSYTTPRS
;
A
#
# COMPACT_ATOMS: atom_id res chain seq x y z
N MET A 1 -64.94 -62.58 16.78
CA MET A 1 -63.80 -62.18 15.92
C MET A 1 -63.51 -60.70 16.07
N LYS A 2 -62.47 -60.32 16.82
CA LYS A 2 -62.09 -58.89 17.00
C LYS A 2 -60.97 -58.59 16.03
N ARG A 3 -61.19 -57.63 15.13
CA ARG A 3 -60.19 -57.12 14.20
C ARG A 3 -59.39 -55.97 14.91
N TRP A 4 -58.09 -56.15 15.01
CA TRP A 4 -57.18 -55.12 15.46
C TRP A 4 -56.69 -54.31 14.24
N THR A 5 -56.92 -53.01 14.28
CA THR A 5 -56.32 -52.05 13.31
C THR A 5 -55.12 -51.40 13.97
N MET A 6 -53.92 -51.56 13.40
CA MET A 6 -52.70 -50.81 13.80
C MET A 6 -52.67 -49.48 13.07
N PRO A 7 -52.27 -48.41 13.74
CA PRO A 7 -52.01 -47.13 13.04
C PRO A 7 -50.62 -47.13 12.44
N PHE A 8 -50.49 -46.74 11.18
CA PHE A 8 -49.25 -46.41 10.51
C PHE A 8 -48.79 -45.01 11.01
N ALA A 9 -47.63 -44.94 11.66
CA ALA A 9 -46.94 -43.68 11.98
C ALA A 9 -46.08 -43.28 10.77
N SER A 10 -46.43 -42.19 10.07
CA SER A 10 -45.64 -41.58 9.02
C SER A 10 -44.51 -40.75 9.63
N LEU A 11 -43.28 -41.18 9.47
CA LEU A 11 -42.09 -40.44 9.83
C LEU A 11 -41.82 -39.39 8.73
N LEU A 12 -42.06 -38.10 9.02
CA LEU A 12 -41.61 -37.00 8.16
C LEU A 12 -40.13 -36.74 8.43
N LEU A 13 -39.27 -37.09 7.47
CA LEU A 13 -37.88 -36.65 7.47
C LEU A 13 -37.83 -35.17 7.03
N ALA A 14 -37.56 -34.28 7.97
CA ALA A 14 -37.23 -32.88 7.65
C ALA A 14 -35.77 -32.81 7.14
N ALA A 15 -35.58 -32.59 5.86
CA ALA A 15 -34.27 -32.31 5.27
C ALA A 15 -33.87 -30.86 5.65
N THR A 16 -32.92 -30.71 6.58
CA THR A 16 -32.28 -29.43 6.85
C THR A 16 -31.32 -29.09 5.74
N VAL A 17 -31.70 -28.14 4.89
CA VAL A 17 -30.79 -27.52 3.90
C VAL A 17 -29.84 -26.60 4.67
N LEU A 18 -28.60 -27.03 4.87
CA LEU A 18 -27.53 -26.17 5.38
C LEU A 18 -27.22 -25.12 4.29
N PRO A 19 -27.10 -23.82 4.66
CA PRO A 19 -26.65 -22.83 3.69
C PRO A 19 -25.23 -23.17 3.25
N ALA A 20 -25.03 -23.28 1.94
CA ALA A 20 -23.69 -23.41 1.37
C ALA A 20 -22.90 -22.14 1.71
N THR A 21 -21.95 -22.25 2.63
CA THR A 21 -20.95 -21.21 2.85
C THR A 21 -20.14 -21.09 1.55
N ALA A 22 -20.32 -19.99 0.83
CA ALA A 22 -19.48 -19.66 -0.31
C ALA A 22 -18.03 -19.65 0.19
N LEU A 23 -17.21 -20.57 -0.32
CA LEU A 23 -15.76 -20.54 -0.10
C LEU A 23 -15.25 -19.20 -0.62
N PRO A 24 -14.39 -18.49 0.13
CA PRO A 24 -13.76 -17.30 -0.38
C PRO A 24 -13.05 -17.64 -1.70
N ALA A 25 -13.28 -16.82 -2.73
CA ALA A 25 -12.60 -16.99 -4.01
C ALA A 25 -11.10 -17.15 -3.75
N GLN A 26 -10.51 -18.27 -4.17
CA GLN A 26 -9.07 -18.48 -4.03
C GLN A 26 -8.36 -17.35 -4.77
N ALA A 27 -7.58 -16.57 -4.03
CA ALA A 27 -6.72 -15.57 -4.62
C ALA A 27 -5.81 -16.26 -5.63
N VAL A 28 -5.80 -15.77 -6.88
CA VAL A 28 -4.87 -16.26 -7.89
C VAL A 28 -3.46 -16.04 -7.32
N ASP A 29 -2.70 -17.11 -7.11
CA ASP A 29 -1.34 -17.05 -6.59
C ASP A 29 -0.40 -16.58 -7.70
N GLY A 30 -0.42 -15.28 -7.94
CA GLY A 30 0.45 -14.59 -8.89
C GLY A 30 1.44 -13.69 -8.19
N SER A 31 2.42 -13.20 -8.94
CA SER A 31 3.32 -12.12 -8.50
C SER A 31 2.50 -10.93 -7.98
N ILE A 32 3.04 -10.18 -7.00
CA ILE A 32 2.41 -8.94 -6.54
C ILE A 32 2.17 -7.96 -7.70
N ALA A 33 2.98 -8.00 -8.75
CA ALA A 33 2.81 -7.20 -9.96
C ALA A 33 1.72 -7.73 -10.91
N GLY A 34 1.24 -8.94 -10.74
CA GLY A 34 0.21 -9.57 -11.59
C GLY A 34 -1.23 -9.37 -11.11
N ILE A 35 -1.43 -8.61 -10.04
CA ILE A 35 -2.73 -8.43 -9.42
C ILE A 35 -2.99 -6.95 -9.16
N THR A 36 -4.23 -6.52 -9.40
CA THR A 36 -4.73 -5.21 -9.02
C THR A 36 -5.51 -5.32 -7.72
N GLY A 37 -5.14 -4.52 -6.73
CA GLY A 37 -5.87 -4.36 -5.48
C GLY A 37 -6.37 -2.93 -5.29
N VAL A 38 -7.10 -2.70 -4.21
CA VAL A 38 -7.59 -1.37 -3.85
C VAL A 38 -6.67 -0.73 -2.81
N GLY A 39 -6.31 0.52 -3.04
CA GLY A 39 -5.62 1.40 -2.08
C GLY A 39 -6.60 2.36 -1.40
N VAL A 40 -6.32 2.68 -0.15
CA VAL A 40 -7.03 3.73 0.57
C VAL A 40 -6.14 4.96 0.68
N HIS A 41 -6.56 6.04 0.01
CA HIS A 41 -5.97 7.36 0.09
C HIS A 41 -6.25 7.97 1.47
N ASN A 42 -5.27 8.62 2.07
CA ASN A 42 -5.40 9.24 3.39
C ASN A 42 -5.92 8.28 4.50
N ALA A 43 -5.47 7.04 4.53
CA ALA A 43 -5.94 6.02 5.47
C ALA A 43 -5.72 6.40 6.96
N TYR A 44 -4.79 7.30 7.23
CA TYR A 44 -4.46 7.81 8.56
C TYR A 44 -5.44 8.88 9.07
N GLN A 45 -6.32 9.42 8.23
CA GLN A 45 -7.27 10.46 8.66
C GLN A 45 -8.42 9.88 9.47
N GLN A 46 -8.81 10.58 10.55
CA GLN A 46 -9.95 10.17 11.39
C GLN A 46 -11.29 10.20 10.66
N ALA A 47 -11.39 11.00 9.58
CA ALA A 47 -12.58 11.05 8.73
C ALA A 47 -12.67 9.85 7.77
N THR A 48 -11.53 9.20 7.47
CA THR A 48 -11.46 7.99 6.64
C THR A 48 -11.72 6.75 7.49
N PHE A 49 -10.96 6.59 8.56
CA PHE A 49 -11.17 5.53 9.56
C PHE A 49 -11.09 6.11 10.97
N PRO A 50 -11.97 5.70 11.90
CA PRO A 50 -11.90 6.16 13.30
C PRO A 50 -10.54 5.89 13.96
N TRP A 51 -9.92 4.75 13.65
CA TRP A 51 -8.60 4.32 14.12
C TRP A 51 -7.80 3.67 12.99
N LEU A 52 -6.47 3.75 13.04
CA LEU A 52 -5.61 3.11 12.03
C LEU A 52 -5.82 1.60 11.95
N ILE A 53 -6.14 0.95 13.07
CA ILE A 53 -6.45 -0.48 13.10
C ILE A 53 -7.67 -0.82 12.20
N ASP A 54 -8.64 0.09 12.06
CA ASP A 54 -9.80 -0.14 11.20
C ASP A 54 -9.39 -0.17 9.72
N ALA A 55 -8.41 0.66 9.33
CA ALA A 55 -7.81 0.60 8.00
C ALA A 55 -7.04 -0.71 7.76
N LEU A 56 -6.26 -1.16 8.76
CA LEU A 56 -5.48 -2.41 8.69
C LEU A 56 -6.39 -3.64 8.56
N GLU A 57 -7.54 -3.64 9.21
CA GLU A 57 -8.52 -4.74 9.17
C GLU A 57 -9.48 -4.65 7.98
N SER A 58 -9.51 -3.53 7.26
CA SER A 58 -10.40 -3.33 6.10
C SER A 58 -10.13 -4.32 4.97
N GLY A 59 -8.92 -4.85 4.91
CA GLY A 59 -8.46 -5.73 3.85
C GLY A 59 -7.94 -4.99 2.61
N ALA A 60 -7.68 -3.69 2.68
CA ALA A 60 -7.03 -2.93 1.62
C ALA A 60 -5.67 -3.51 1.23
N SER A 61 -5.29 -3.35 -0.04
CA SER A 61 -3.98 -3.77 -0.55
C SER A 61 -2.90 -2.71 -0.36
N MET A 62 -3.30 -1.44 -0.19
CA MET A 62 -2.42 -0.31 0.09
C MET A 62 -3.10 0.66 1.06
N LEU A 63 -2.32 1.22 1.97
CA LEU A 63 -2.70 2.36 2.82
C LEU A 63 -1.69 3.49 2.59
N GLU A 64 -2.18 4.71 2.42
CA GLU A 64 -1.37 5.90 2.29
C GLU A 64 -1.27 6.63 3.63
N ILE A 65 -0.07 7.15 3.92
CA ILE A 65 0.25 7.93 5.10
C ILE A 65 1.12 9.12 4.71
N ASP A 66 0.63 10.32 4.94
CA ASP A 66 1.40 11.56 4.73
C ASP A 66 2.33 11.83 5.90
N VAL A 67 3.57 12.17 5.58
CA VAL A 67 4.63 12.33 6.57
C VAL A 67 5.27 13.71 6.42
N TRP A 68 5.30 14.46 7.51
CA TRP A 68 6.03 15.72 7.65
C TRP A 68 7.26 15.49 8.51
N GLN A 69 8.39 15.99 8.08
CA GLN A 69 9.60 15.95 8.86
C GLN A 69 9.90 17.31 9.48
N ASN A 70 10.42 17.30 10.71
CA ASN A 70 10.95 18.44 11.43
C ASN A 70 10.14 19.75 11.31
N PHE A 71 8.82 19.66 11.14
CA PHE A 71 7.96 20.81 10.98
C PHE A 71 7.80 21.54 12.33
N PHE A 72 8.01 22.86 12.37
CA PHE A 72 7.99 23.69 13.58
C PHE A 72 8.94 23.22 14.69
N GLY A 73 10.10 22.65 14.34
CA GLY A 73 11.09 22.21 15.33
C GLY A 73 10.71 20.94 16.07
N SER A 74 9.69 20.21 15.61
CA SER A 74 9.40 18.86 16.08
C SER A 74 10.58 17.95 15.80
N ARG A 75 10.99 17.15 16.79
CA ARG A 75 12.03 16.12 16.63
C ARG A 75 11.46 14.76 16.27
N ALA A 76 10.33 14.72 15.57
CA ALA A 76 9.68 13.49 15.16
C ALA A 76 9.04 13.69 13.79
N TYR A 77 8.97 12.62 12.99
CA TYR A 77 8.12 12.61 11.82
C TYR A 77 6.66 12.73 12.26
N GLN A 78 5.95 13.72 11.71
CA GLN A 78 4.53 13.96 11.98
C GLN A 78 3.68 13.29 10.93
N VAL A 79 2.46 12.88 11.29
CA VAL A 79 1.50 12.27 10.35
C VAL A 79 0.27 13.15 10.28
N SER A 80 0.05 13.80 9.14
CA SER A 80 -1.14 14.61 8.85
C SER A 80 -1.15 15.07 7.39
N HIS A 81 -2.32 15.44 6.89
CA HIS A 81 -2.45 16.06 5.56
C HIS A 81 -1.83 17.47 5.54
N ASP A 82 -2.16 18.29 6.53
CA ASP A 82 -1.60 19.62 6.74
C ASP A 82 -0.51 19.59 7.83
N PRO A 83 0.34 20.63 7.95
CA PRO A 83 1.37 20.67 8.97
C PRO A 83 0.84 20.42 10.39
N GLY A 84 1.45 19.50 11.10
CA GLY A 84 1.08 19.10 12.47
C GLY A 84 0.78 17.61 12.56
N ASN A 85 0.29 17.15 13.73
CA ASN A 85 -0.20 15.80 13.90
C ASN A 85 -1.73 15.83 13.92
N ALA A 86 -2.38 15.26 12.88
CA ALA A 86 -3.83 15.12 12.79
C ALA A 86 -4.14 13.75 12.15
N ASN A 87 -4.15 12.70 12.97
CA ASN A 87 -4.27 11.33 12.48
C ASN A 87 -5.04 10.42 13.45
N ASN A 88 -5.34 9.22 12.99
CA ASN A 88 -6.09 8.19 13.71
C ASN A 88 -5.20 7.15 14.43
N CYS A 89 -3.88 7.35 14.47
CA CYS A 89 -2.97 6.44 15.16
C CYS A 89 -3.19 6.50 16.67
N SER A 90 -3.32 5.33 17.31
CA SER A 90 -3.53 5.20 18.74
C SER A 90 -2.22 5.29 19.52
N SER A 91 -2.23 5.97 20.67
CA SER A 91 -1.12 5.95 21.62
C SER A 91 -0.95 4.61 22.36
N ALA A 92 -1.87 3.67 22.17
CA ALA A 92 -1.87 2.37 22.84
C ALA A 92 -0.59 1.57 22.60
N THR A 93 -0.22 0.76 23.57
CA THR A 93 0.96 -0.12 23.53
C THR A 93 0.58 -1.62 23.46
N THR A 94 -0.71 -1.91 23.34
CA THR A 94 -1.24 -3.28 23.18
C THR A 94 -2.25 -3.32 22.04
N PHE A 95 -2.39 -4.48 21.41
CA PHE A 95 -3.36 -4.68 20.33
C PHE A 95 -4.79 -4.36 20.79
N ALA A 96 -5.21 -4.85 21.95
CA ALA A 96 -6.55 -4.61 22.49
C ALA A 96 -6.86 -3.11 22.69
N GLY A 97 -5.83 -2.28 22.88
CA GLY A 97 -5.96 -0.84 23.07
C GLY A 97 -5.99 -0.03 21.75
N LEU A 98 -5.79 -0.63 20.57
CA LEU A 98 -5.64 0.11 19.31
C LEU A 98 -6.87 0.94 18.90
N ARG A 99 -8.05 0.64 19.47
CA ARG A 99 -9.27 1.46 19.29
C ARG A 99 -9.55 2.37 20.50
N SER A 100 -8.50 2.73 21.23
CA SER A 100 -8.59 3.59 22.42
C SER A 100 -7.34 4.46 22.58
N GLY A 101 -7.26 5.24 23.65
CA GLY A 101 -6.14 6.14 23.91
C GLY A 101 -6.26 7.46 23.17
N SER A 102 -5.17 8.22 23.12
CA SER A 102 -5.09 9.47 22.36
C SER A 102 -4.71 9.21 20.91
N ARG A 103 -5.27 9.99 20.00
CA ARG A 103 -4.92 10.04 18.56
C ARG A 103 -3.87 11.11 18.31
N ASN A 104 -3.63 11.42 17.03
CA ASN A 104 -2.70 12.46 16.59
C ASN A 104 -1.26 12.16 17.02
N GLN A 105 -0.80 10.95 16.73
CA GLN A 105 0.51 10.46 17.08
C GLN A 105 1.54 10.75 15.98
N ASN A 106 2.83 10.66 16.31
CA ASN A 106 3.90 10.68 15.32
C ASN A 106 4.01 9.36 14.53
N LEU A 107 4.81 9.36 13.45
CA LEU A 107 5.00 8.19 12.58
C LEU A 107 5.47 6.96 13.36
N GLN A 108 6.39 7.12 14.33
CA GLN A 108 6.88 6.00 15.14
C GLN A 108 5.73 5.27 15.86
N THR A 109 4.77 6.03 16.37
CA THR A 109 3.59 5.46 17.03
C THR A 109 2.62 4.83 16.02
N CYS A 110 2.45 5.44 14.85
CA CYS A 110 1.66 4.83 13.75
C CYS A 110 2.28 3.49 13.33
N LEU A 111 3.60 3.43 13.12
CA LEU A 111 4.30 2.17 12.80
C LEU A 111 4.18 1.13 13.93
N ARG A 112 4.16 1.57 15.20
CA ARG A 112 3.85 0.66 16.32
C ARG A 112 2.43 0.08 16.23
N ASN A 113 1.44 0.85 15.77
CA ASN A 113 0.09 0.31 15.55
C ASN A 113 0.11 -0.79 14.47
N LEU A 114 0.85 -0.58 13.36
CA LEU A 114 1.05 -1.62 12.34
C LEU A 114 1.69 -2.88 12.96
N LYS A 115 2.74 -2.69 13.78
CA LYS A 115 3.43 -3.82 14.42
C LYS A 115 2.53 -4.60 15.36
N LEU A 116 1.78 -3.91 16.21
CA LEU A 116 0.83 -4.56 17.14
C LEU A 116 -0.25 -5.35 16.40
N TRP A 117 -0.73 -4.82 15.27
CA TRP A 117 -1.68 -5.54 14.42
C TRP A 117 -1.03 -6.75 13.74
N HIS A 118 0.17 -6.58 13.16
CA HIS A 118 0.91 -7.65 12.52
C HIS A 118 1.17 -8.82 13.48
N ASP A 119 1.53 -8.54 14.73
CA ASP A 119 1.82 -9.58 15.74
C ASP A 119 0.62 -10.48 16.04
N GLN A 120 -0.60 -9.99 15.86
CA GLN A 120 -1.83 -10.77 15.98
C GLN A 120 -2.28 -11.39 14.64
N ASN A 121 -1.73 -10.90 13.53
CA ASN A 121 -2.08 -11.33 12.18
C ASN A 121 -0.81 -11.65 11.36
N PRO A 122 0.09 -12.55 11.83
CA PRO A 122 1.41 -12.73 11.24
C PRO A 122 1.40 -13.27 9.80
N THR A 123 0.26 -13.74 9.33
CA THR A 123 0.04 -14.25 7.98
C THR A 123 -0.90 -13.38 7.16
N HIS A 124 -1.10 -12.10 7.56
CA HIS A 124 -1.90 -11.18 6.76
C HIS A 124 -1.38 -11.11 5.33
N ARG A 125 -2.26 -10.78 4.38
CA ARG A 125 -1.82 -10.57 3.00
C ARG A 125 -0.80 -9.43 2.91
N PRO A 126 0.07 -9.42 1.87
CA PRO A 126 1.00 -8.32 1.67
C PRO A 126 0.27 -6.98 1.71
N LEU A 127 0.82 -6.04 2.47
CA LEU A 127 0.24 -4.70 2.62
C LEU A 127 1.26 -3.66 2.17
N ILE A 128 0.88 -2.88 1.16
CA ILE A 128 1.66 -1.73 0.72
C ILE A 128 1.36 -0.56 1.66
N ILE A 129 2.41 0.08 2.16
CA ILE A 129 2.33 1.35 2.88
C ILE A 129 2.99 2.41 2.00
N LYS A 130 2.20 3.31 1.45
CA LYS A 130 2.70 4.45 0.68
C LYS A 130 2.93 5.62 1.63
N LEU A 131 4.15 6.12 1.68
CA LEU A 131 4.53 7.32 2.42
C LEU A 131 4.68 8.49 1.43
N GLU A 132 3.85 9.52 1.58
CA GLU A 132 4.04 10.79 0.91
C GLU A 132 4.88 11.68 1.82
N ALA A 133 6.13 12.00 1.42
CA ALA A 133 7.01 12.89 2.17
C ALA A 133 6.63 14.34 1.87
N LYS A 134 5.67 14.92 2.61
CA LYS A 134 5.02 16.19 2.31
C LYS A 134 5.97 17.37 2.09
N ASN A 135 7.06 17.44 2.83
CA ASN A 135 8.04 18.54 2.77
C ASN A 135 9.48 18.09 2.52
N GLY A 136 9.64 16.88 1.99
CA GLY A 136 10.94 16.32 1.61
C GLY A 136 11.77 15.80 2.77
N PHE A 137 13.05 15.50 2.55
CA PHE A 137 14.00 15.07 3.57
C PHE A 137 14.81 16.26 4.13
N ASP A 138 15.16 16.21 5.42
CA ASP A 138 16.11 17.12 6.06
C ASP A 138 17.29 16.31 6.62
N GLY A 139 18.21 15.94 5.77
CA GLY A 139 19.41 15.20 6.16
C GLY A 139 20.28 15.91 7.20
N ARG A 140 20.26 17.27 7.23
CA ARG A 140 21.00 18.07 8.22
C ARG A 140 20.34 18.01 9.59
N GLY A 141 19.01 17.93 9.62
CA GLY A 141 18.24 17.79 10.86
C GLY A 141 18.19 16.37 11.41
N GLY A 142 18.73 15.39 10.69
CA GLY A 142 18.64 13.96 11.07
C GLY A 142 17.34 13.31 10.62
N TYR A 143 16.74 13.81 9.54
CA TYR A 143 15.49 13.30 8.93
C TYR A 143 15.70 12.88 7.47
N GLY A 144 16.85 12.33 7.16
CA GLY A 144 17.15 11.80 5.84
C GLY A 144 16.68 10.35 5.63
N PRO A 145 16.93 9.80 4.43
CA PRO A 145 16.55 8.44 4.07
C PRO A 145 17.01 7.36 5.06
N ALA A 146 18.27 7.43 5.53
CA ALA A 146 18.83 6.45 6.46
C ALA A 146 18.14 6.45 7.83
N GLN A 147 17.72 7.61 8.33
CA GLN A 147 16.97 7.72 9.57
C GLN A 147 15.56 7.15 9.44
N LEU A 148 14.91 7.39 8.30
CA LEU A 148 13.59 6.82 8.02
C LEU A 148 13.65 5.29 7.88
N ASP A 149 14.65 4.74 7.18
CA ASP A 149 14.91 3.30 7.12
C ASP A 149 15.10 2.69 8.52
N THR A 150 15.88 3.37 9.36
CA THR A 150 16.12 2.94 10.74
C THR A 150 14.84 2.95 11.56
N LEU A 151 14.02 3.99 11.41
CA LEU A 151 12.74 4.12 12.10
C LEU A 151 11.79 2.98 11.71
N VAL A 152 11.63 2.73 10.41
CA VAL A 152 10.73 1.70 9.89
C VAL A 152 11.21 0.29 10.29
N SER A 153 12.50 0.00 10.10
CA SER A 153 13.06 -1.31 10.45
C SER A 153 13.04 -1.61 11.94
N THR A 154 13.26 -0.59 12.78
CA THR A 154 13.20 -0.73 14.24
C THR A 154 11.76 -0.94 14.72
N ALA A 155 10.82 -0.19 14.17
CA ALA A 155 9.41 -0.27 14.60
C ALA A 155 8.74 -1.58 14.19
N LEU A 156 9.00 -2.08 12.99
CA LEU A 156 8.30 -3.25 12.43
C LEU A 156 9.10 -4.55 12.53
N GLY A 157 10.42 -4.46 12.67
CA GLY A 157 11.32 -5.60 12.50
C GLY A 157 11.67 -5.83 11.03
N ALA A 158 12.97 -5.87 10.73
CA ALA A 158 13.47 -5.96 9.36
C ALA A 158 12.95 -7.18 8.57
N GLY A 159 12.65 -8.28 9.28
CA GLY A 159 12.09 -9.50 8.69
C GLY A 159 10.65 -9.39 8.20
N ASN A 160 9.91 -8.36 8.62
CA ASN A 160 8.51 -8.16 8.24
C ASN A 160 8.35 -7.21 7.04
N ILE A 161 9.46 -6.75 6.46
CA ILE A 161 9.47 -5.79 5.36
C ILE A 161 10.05 -6.46 4.12
N LEU A 162 9.38 -6.32 2.97
CA LEU A 162 9.96 -6.62 1.66
C LEU A 162 10.83 -5.43 1.24
N LYS A 163 12.12 -5.68 1.01
CA LYS A 163 13.12 -4.65 0.74
C LYS A 163 13.56 -4.66 -0.72
N PRO A 164 14.10 -3.54 -1.24
CA PRO A 164 14.73 -3.51 -2.56
C PRO A 164 15.80 -4.59 -2.76
N ALA A 165 16.58 -4.90 -1.72
CA ALA A 165 17.60 -5.95 -1.75
C ALA A 165 17.01 -7.35 -1.96
N ASP A 166 15.84 -7.64 -1.36
CA ASP A 166 15.17 -8.93 -1.48
C ASP A 166 14.67 -9.16 -2.91
N VAL A 167 14.16 -8.11 -3.56
CA VAL A 167 13.67 -8.15 -4.95
C VAL A 167 14.84 -8.16 -5.94
N LYS A 168 15.87 -7.34 -5.70
CA LYS A 168 17.06 -7.29 -6.56
C LYS A 168 17.78 -8.64 -6.58
N GLY A 169 17.89 -9.30 -5.43
CA GLY A 169 18.61 -10.56 -5.31
C GLY A 169 20.01 -10.47 -5.93
N SER A 170 20.34 -11.45 -6.77
CA SER A 170 21.63 -11.54 -7.50
C SER A 170 21.64 -10.76 -8.84
N ALA A 171 20.53 -10.12 -9.25
CA ALA A 171 20.49 -9.36 -10.49
C ALA A 171 21.43 -8.14 -10.44
N SER A 172 21.87 -7.67 -11.61
CA SER A 172 22.76 -6.51 -11.71
C SER A 172 22.13 -5.25 -11.14
N THR A 173 20.84 -5.05 -11.38
CA THR A 173 20.05 -3.89 -10.91
C THR A 173 18.67 -4.34 -10.42
N LEU A 174 18.01 -3.49 -9.64
CA LEU A 174 16.62 -3.71 -9.23
C LEU A 174 15.68 -3.73 -10.47
N ASP A 175 15.88 -2.83 -11.41
CA ASP A 175 15.16 -2.79 -12.68
C ASP A 175 15.30 -4.11 -13.45
N ALA A 176 16.52 -4.62 -13.60
CA ALA A 176 16.76 -5.89 -14.30
C ALA A 176 16.07 -7.07 -13.59
N ALA A 177 16.07 -7.10 -12.26
CA ALA A 177 15.37 -8.13 -11.50
C ALA A 177 13.87 -8.09 -11.77
N VAL A 178 13.25 -6.92 -11.65
CA VAL A 178 11.80 -6.73 -11.80
C VAL A 178 11.36 -7.06 -13.23
N ARG A 179 12.10 -6.58 -14.24
CA ARG A 179 11.83 -6.91 -15.65
C ARG A 179 11.94 -8.39 -15.96
N GLY A 180 12.81 -9.08 -15.26
CA GLY A 180 12.93 -10.54 -15.31
C GLY A 180 11.85 -11.31 -14.55
N GLY A 181 10.82 -10.65 -14.01
CA GLY A 181 9.76 -11.28 -13.23
C GLY A 181 10.12 -11.47 -11.75
N GLY A 182 11.08 -10.71 -11.23
CA GLY A 182 11.65 -10.88 -9.88
C GLY A 182 10.75 -10.47 -8.70
N TRP A 183 9.54 -9.97 -8.92
CA TRP A 183 8.62 -9.76 -7.81
C TRP A 183 8.18 -11.10 -7.22
N PRO A 184 8.26 -11.27 -5.89
CA PRO A 184 7.79 -12.49 -5.24
C PRO A 184 6.29 -12.73 -5.45
N SER A 185 5.85 -13.99 -5.26
CA SER A 185 4.43 -14.31 -5.24
C SER A 185 3.73 -13.68 -4.03
N ARG A 186 2.43 -13.39 -4.16
CA ARG A 186 1.66 -12.83 -3.03
C ARG A 186 1.68 -13.75 -1.83
N SER A 187 1.56 -15.05 -2.03
CA SER A 187 1.57 -16.02 -0.93
C SER A 187 2.90 -16.04 -0.18
N SER A 188 4.02 -15.89 -0.90
CA SER A 188 5.34 -15.80 -0.26
C SER A 188 5.56 -14.50 0.51
N LEU A 189 4.73 -13.50 0.26
CA LEU A 189 4.75 -12.20 0.95
C LEU A 189 3.74 -12.09 2.09
N ASN A 190 3.04 -13.16 2.44
CA ASN A 190 2.15 -13.14 3.59
C ASN A 190 2.91 -12.71 4.84
N GLY A 191 2.32 -11.78 5.60
CA GLY A 191 2.95 -11.16 6.75
C GLY A 191 3.98 -10.07 6.43
N LYS A 192 4.13 -9.65 5.17
CA LYS A 192 5.09 -8.60 4.79
C LYS A 192 4.40 -7.26 4.55
N PHE A 193 5.12 -6.20 4.92
CA PHE A 193 4.87 -4.84 4.49
C PHE A 193 5.80 -4.49 3.32
N LEU A 194 5.29 -3.73 2.37
CA LEU A 194 6.07 -3.14 1.28
C LEU A 194 5.91 -1.63 1.38
N PHE A 195 7.00 -0.91 1.62
CA PHE A 195 6.97 0.53 1.71
C PHE A 195 7.30 1.19 0.38
N LEU A 196 6.47 2.16 -0.03
CA LEU A 196 6.74 3.10 -1.11
C LEU A 196 7.03 4.45 -0.49
N ILE A 197 8.00 5.18 -1.04
CA ILE A 197 8.29 6.57 -0.65
C ILE A 197 8.26 7.45 -1.89
N GLU A 198 7.53 8.55 -1.82
CA GLU A 198 7.39 9.49 -2.93
C GLU A 198 7.50 10.95 -2.47
N THR A 199 7.80 11.82 -3.42
CA THR A 199 7.81 13.27 -3.28
C THR A 199 6.42 13.78 -2.99
N GLY A 200 6.28 14.57 -1.93
CA GLY A 200 5.00 15.11 -1.50
C GLY A 200 4.66 16.46 -2.12
N ALA A 201 3.37 16.81 -2.01
CA ALA A 201 2.80 17.98 -2.66
C ALA A 201 3.39 19.34 -2.22
N PHE A 202 4.00 19.41 -1.02
CA PHE A 202 4.56 20.66 -0.47
C PHE A 202 6.07 20.76 -0.58
N GLU A 203 6.74 19.69 -1.04
CA GLU A 203 8.21 19.63 -1.09
C GLU A 203 8.79 20.73 -1.99
N SER A 204 8.23 20.97 -3.15
CA SER A 204 8.66 22.02 -4.09
C SER A 204 8.55 23.44 -3.50
N GLN A 205 7.79 23.61 -2.41
CA GLN A 205 7.64 24.89 -1.70
C GLN A 205 8.56 24.99 -0.48
N ASN A 206 9.33 23.95 -0.17
CA ASN A 206 10.26 23.93 0.93
C ASN A 206 11.57 24.62 0.53
N PRO A 207 11.86 25.85 1.01
CA PRO A 207 13.05 26.61 0.60
C PRO A 207 14.36 26.01 1.15
N PHE A 208 14.27 25.03 2.03
CA PHE A 208 15.41 24.37 2.67
C PHE A 208 15.71 23.01 2.01
N ASP A 209 14.88 22.59 1.07
CA ASP A 209 15.02 21.39 0.31
C ASP A 209 15.06 21.73 -1.19
N SER A 210 16.09 21.27 -1.88
CA SER A 210 16.29 21.51 -3.31
C SER A 210 16.27 20.25 -4.15
N TYR A 211 16.03 19.12 -3.51
CA TYR A 211 16.03 17.80 -4.15
C TYR A 211 14.75 17.05 -3.82
N ASP A 212 14.09 16.52 -4.81
CA ASP A 212 12.89 15.70 -4.62
C ASP A 212 13.20 14.43 -3.81
N THR A 213 12.32 14.05 -2.89
CA THR A 213 12.44 12.87 -2.03
C THR A 213 12.78 11.60 -2.81
N ASP A 214 12.17 11.41 -3.98
CA ASP A 214 12.42 10.22 -4.80
C ASP A 214 13.85 10.19 -5.37
N LEU A 215 14.45 11.36 -5.67
CA LEU A 215 15.85 11.49 -6.09
C LEU A 215 16.80 11.19 -4.92
N GLU A 216 16.54 11.79 -3.75
CA GLU A 216 17.37 11.57 -2.55
C GLU A 216 17.35 10.11 -2.13
N TYR A 217 16.17 9.46 -2.19
CA TYR A 217 16.07 8.06 -1.85
C TYR A 217 16.74 7.15 -2.91
N ALA A 218 16.68 7.49 -4.20
CA ALA A 218 17.42 6.78 -5.25
C ALA A 218 18.94 6.90 -5.06
N ASP A 219 19.45 8.07 -4.68
CA ASP A 219 20.86 8.28 -4.35
C ASP A 219 21.27 7.49 -3.10
N HIS A 220 20.42 7.46 -2.08
CA HIS A 220 20.63 6.63 -0.90
C HIS A 220 20.72 5.13 -1.26
N LEU A 221 19.80 4.61 -2.09
CA LEU A 221 19.86 3.23 -2.58
C LEU A 221 21.18 2.96 -3.34
N THR A 222 21.62 3.92 -4.16
CA THR A 222 22.89 3.83 -4.89
C THR A 222 24.08 3.72 -3.92
N ALA A 223 24.13 4.59 -2.91
CA ALA A 223 25.17 4.60 -1.90
C ALA A 223 25.21 3.30 -1.09
N LEU A 224 24.05 2.80 -0.67
CA LEU A 224 23.94 1.53 0.05
C LEU A 224 24.35 0.34 -0.81
N ASN A 225 23.94 0.31 -2.08
CA ASN A 225 24.32 -0.76 -3.00
C ASN A 225 25.84 -0.79 -3.22
N ASN A 226 26.46 0.36 -3.47
CA ASN A 226 27.91 0.47 -3.65
C ASN A 226 28.70 0.07 -2.40
N ALA A 227 28.11 0.26 -1.23
CA ALA A 227 28.70 -0.15 0.05
C ALA A 227 28.38 -1.62 0.43
N GLY A 228 27.66 -2.38 -0.40
CA GLY A 228 27.22 -3.75 -0.08
C GLY A 228 26.18 -3.82 1.05
N ARG A 229 25.45 -2.74 1.31
CA ARG A 229 24.49 -2.58 2.42
C ARG A 229 23.06 -2.32 1.97
N LEU A 230 22.72 -2.66 0.72
CA LEU A 230 21.35 -2.42 0.20
C LEU A 230 20.24 -3.04 1.07
N SER A 231 20.56 -4.11 1.81
CA SER A 231 19.61 -4.73 2.77
C SER A 231 19.22 -3.84 3.94
N SER A 232 19.89 -2.68 4.14
CA SER A 232 19.50 -1.68 5.12
C SER A 232 18.37 -0.79 4.64
N ALA A 233 18.16 -0.65 3.32
CA ALA A 233 17.02 0.09 2.76
C ALA A 233 15.71 -0.67 3.01
N THR A 234 14.65 0.04 3.34
CA THR A 234 13.33 -0.52 3.67
C THR A 234 12.24 -0.17 2.68
N MET A 235 12.49 0.77 1.75
CA MET A 235 11.46 1.32 0.88
C MET A 235 11.88 1.28 -0.59
N PHE A 236 10.87 1.31 -1.46
CA PHE A 236 11.03 1.50 -2.89
C PHE A 236 10.74 2.96 -3.21
N THR A 237 11.70 3.61 -3.89
CA THR A 237 11.48 4.98 -4.36
C THR A 237 10.46 4.97 -5.49
N THR A 238 9.49 5.88 -5.43
CA THR A 238 8.34 5.94 -6.33
C THR A 238 8.29 7.30 -7.00
N ILE A 239 8.16 7.31 -8.33
CA ILE A 239 7.94 8.56 -9.07
C ILE A 239 6.47 8.92 -8.98
N ASN A 240 6.16 10.06 -8.36
CA ASN A 240 4.84 10.66 -8.34
C ASN A 240 4.58 11.47 -9.64
N GLY A 241 3.33 11.59 -10.04
CA GLY A 241 2.91 12.29 -11.24
C GLY A 241 3.25 11.56 -12.55
N ALA A 242 3.52 10.26 -12.49
CA ALA A 242 3.77 9.44 -13.67
C ALA A 242 2.54 9.36 -14.59
N SER A 243 2.78 9.13 -15.86
CA SER A 243 1.76 9.03 -16.90
C SER A 243 2.13 7.95 -17.94
N SER A 244 1.53 7.94 -19.10
CA SER A 244 1.73 6.89 -20.13
C SER A 244 3.15 6.78 -20.70
N SER A 245 4.03 7.77 -20.51
CA SER A 245 5.44 7.73 -20.95
C SER A 245 6.38 7.33 -19.81
N ASP A 246 7.59 6.85 -20.16
CA ASP A 246 8.64 6.58 -19.15
C ASP A 246 9.04 7.88 -18.44
N PRO A 247 8.80 8.04 -17.14
CA PRO A 247 9.13 9.25 -16.40
C PRO A 247 10.59 9.30 -15.93
N ARG A 248 11.38 8.26 -16.18
CA ARG A 248 12.79 8.14 -15.77
C ARG A 248 13.72 8.93 -16.70
N THR A 249 13.44 10.24 -16.83
CA THR A 249 14.20 11.18 -17.66
C THR A 249 14.80 12.30 -16.80
N GLY A 250 15.71 13.10 -17.37
CA GLY A 250 16.36 14.16 -16.62
C GLY A 250 17.08 13.61 -15.38
N ASP A 251 16.81 14.22 -14.23
CA ASP A 251 17.45 13.85 -12.94
C ASP A 251 17.08 12.44 -12.46
N ARG A 252 15.95 11.87 -12.93
CA ARG A 252 15.53 10.49 -12.66
C ARG A 252 16.15 9.46 -13.60
N GLY A 253 16.90 9.94 -14.61
CA GLY A 253 17.60 9.11 -15.60
C GLY A 253 18.96 8.57 -15.11
N GLY A 254 19.73 8.01 -16.05
CA GLY A 254 21.09 7.52 -15.79
C GLY A 254 21.16 6.46 -14.69
N SER A 255 22.05 6.65 -13.72
CA SER A 255 22.27 5.69 -12.64
C SER A 255 21.10 5.57 -11.67
N ARG A 256 20.21 6.57 -11.58
CA ARG A 256 19.03 6.53 -10.73
C ARG A 256 17.90 5.69 -11.34
N ALA A 257 17.79 5.63 -12.67
CA ALA A 257 16.71 4.93 -13.37
C ALA A 257 16.53 3.47 -12.91
N GLN A 258 17.61 2.81 -12.51
CA GLN A 258 17.59 1.43 -12.05
C GLN A 258 16.79 1.19 -10.75
N TRP A 259 16.49 2.23 -9.99
CA TRP A 259 15.78 2.14 -8.71
C TRP A 259 14.27 2.36 -8.84
N TYR A 260 13.83 2.97 -9.95
CA TYR A 260 12.43 3.26 -10.17
C TYR A 260 11.71 2.08 -10.83
N VAL A 261 11.07 1.28 -10.01
CA VAL A 261 10.25 0.11 -10.38
C VAL A 261 8.82 0.23 -9.87
N THR A 262 8.53 1.37 -9.20
CA THR A 262 7.22 1.75 -8.65
C THR A 262 6.88 3.16 -9.10
N PHE A 263 5.64 3.37 -9.51
CA PHE A 263 5.17 4.63 -10.10
C PHE A 263 3.78 4.96 -9.57
N ASP A 264 3.53 6.23 -9.32
CA ASP A 264 2.25 6.76 -8.87
C ASP A 264 1.78 7.86 -9.84
N GLY A 265 0.48 7.97 -10.05
CA GLY A 265 -0.11 9.03 -10.84
C GLY A 265 -1.62 8.98 -10.89
N ASN A 266 -2.22 10.10 -11.30
CA ASN A 266 -3.67 10.21 -11.40
C ASN A 266 -4.24 9.20 -12.40
N ALA A 267 -5.26 8.44 -11.99
CA ALA A 267 -5.87 7.39 -12.80
C ALA A 267 -6.33 7.87 -14.18
N GLY A 268 -6.83 9.12 -14.26
CA GLY A 268 -7.24 9.73 -15.54
C GLY A 268 -6.09 9.89 -16.54
N SER A 269 -4.88 10.13 -16.07
CA SER A 269 -3.69 10.32 -16.91
C SER A 269 -3.28 9.05 -17.68
N TRP A 270 -3.69 7.87 -17.20
CA TRP A 270 -3.34 6.58 -17.79
C TRP A 270 -4.32 6.09 -18.85
N LEU A 271 -5.53 6.65 -18.91
CA LEU A 271 -6.58 6.16 -19.80
C LEU A 271 -6.39 6.60 -21.25
N GLY A 272 -5.75 7.73 -21.48
CA GLY A 272 -5.53 8.30 -22.81
C GLY A 272 -4.30 7.78 -23.56
N GLY A 273 -3.48 6.94 -22.91
CA GLY A 273 -2.21 6.47 -23.47
C GLY A 273 -1.94 4.98 -23.25
N SER A 274 -0.80 4.51 -23.78
CA SER A 274 -0.33 3.14 -23.54
C SER A 274 0.36 3.03 -22.19
N THR A 275 0.01 2.00 -21.43
CA THR A 275 0.71 1.62 -20.20
C THR A 275 1.68 0.46 -20.40
N SER A 276 1.95 0.08 -21.66
CA SER A 276 2.80 -1.06 -22.00
C SER A 276 4.21 -0.94 -21.41
N PHE A 277 4.74 0.27 -21.30
CA PHE A 277 6.02 0.49 -20.63
C PHE A 277 6.04 -0.10 -19.19
N TYR A 278 4.96 0.06 -18.45
CA TYR A 278 4.88 -0.43 -17.08
C TYR A 278 4.54 -1.92 -16.99
N THR A 279 3.57 -2.36 -17.79
CA THR A 279 3.10 -3.75 -17.76
C THR A 279 4.13 -4.73 -18.31
N SER A 280 4.76 -4.39 -19.44
CA SER A 280 5.80 -5.23 -20.06
C SER A 280 7.09 -5.34 -19.21
N ASN A 281 7.30 -4.42 -18.29
CA ASN A 281 8.45 -4.40 -17.40
C ASN A 281 8.10 -4.86 -15.97
N ASN A 282 6.88 -5.32 -15.71
CA ASN A 282 6.41 -5.77 -14.39
C ASN A 282 6.51 -4.70 -13.29
N TYR A 283 6.47 -3.40 -13.64
CA TYR A 283 6.52 -2.33 -12.65
C TYR A 283 5.23 -2.21 -11.88
N LEU A 284 5.31 -1.83 -10.60
CA LEU A 284 4.12 -1.54 -9.81
C LEU A 284 3.59 -0.16 -10.18
N LEU A 285 2.29 -0.07 -10.36
CA LEU A 285 1.61 1.13 -10.82
C LEU A 285 0.44 1.46 -9.89
N VAL A 286 0.59 2.53 -9.14
CA VAL A 286 -0.47 3.09 -8.29
C VAL A 286 -1.23 4.13 -9.12
N MET A 287 -2.53 3.92 -9.28
CA MET A 287 -3.43 4.85 -9.95
C MET A 287 -4.33 5.53 -8.92
N VAL A 288 -3.99 6.76 -8.54
CA VAL A 288 -4.74 7.55 -7.57
C VAL A 288 -5.96 8.21 -8.20
N ASP A 289 -6.89 8.70 -7.37
CA ASP A 289 -8.16 9.28 -7.80
C ASP A 289 -8.99 8.37 -8.72
N ALA A 290 -8.97 7.07 -8.44
CA ALA A 290 -9.66 6.07 -9.23
C ALA A 290 -11.15 6.42 -9.47
N HIS A 291 -11.80 7.06 -8.52
CA HIS A 291 -13.21 7.49 -8.58
C HIS A 291 -13.47 8.58 -9.65
N SER A 292 -12.47 9.43 -9.93
CA SER A 292 -12.61 10.59 -10.81
C SER A 292 -12.60 10.25 -12.30
N VAL A 293 -12.15 9.05 -12.67
CA VAL A 293 -12.14 8.58 -14.06
C VAL A 293 -13.55 8.61 -14.66
N ALA A 294 -13.69 9.13 -15.88
CA ALA A 294 -14.99 9.27 -16.54
C ALA A 294 -15.59 7.90 -16.94
N PRO A 295 -16.91 7.70 -16.74
CA PRO A 295 -17.84 8.54 -15.95
C PRO A 295 -17.47 8.48 -14.46
N ALA A 296 -17.35 9.62 -13.78
CA ALA A 296 -16.96 9.67 -12.38
C ALA A 296 -17.99 8.95 -11.50
N ILE A 297 -17.49 8.35 -10.41
CA ILE A 297 -18.31 7.71 -9.37
C ILE A 297 -18.06 8.39 -8.04
N ASP A 298 -18.86 8.08 -7.02
CA ASP A 298 -18.65 8.66 -5.69
C ASP A 298 -17.25 8.29 -5.13
N GLY A 299 -16.52 9.30 -4.66
CA GLY A 299 -15.15 9.15 -4.15
C GLY A 299 -15.07 8.42 -2.82
N ARG A 300 -16.18 8.36 -2.05
CA ARG A 300 -16.22 7.73 -0.72
C ARG A 300 -17.22 6.58 -0.62
N ASN A 301 -18.40 6.73 -1.20
CA ASN A 301 -19.52 5.81 -1.02
C ASN A 301 -20.12 5.36 -2.36
N PRO A 302 -19.34 4.83 -3.31
CA PRO A 302 -19.90 4.23 -4.52
C PRO A 302 -20.68 2.97 -4.16
N THR A 303 -21.52 2.49 -5.07
CA THR A 303 -21.99 1.11 -4.95
C THR A 303 -20.80 0.14 -5.13
N GLU A 304 -20.89 -1.04 -4.53
CA GLU A 304 -19.86 -2.07 -4.65
C GLU A 304 -19.56 -2.40 -6.12
N GLN A 305 -20.61 -2.49 -6.95
CA GLN A 305 -20.45 -2.79 -8.38
C GLN A 305 -19.71 -1.67 -9.11
N GLN A 306 -20.08 -0.40 -8.87
CA GLN A 306 -19.37 0.74 -9.47
C GLN A 306 -17.89 0.75 -9.13
N ALA A 307 -17.54 0.49 -7.88
CA ALA A 307 -16.15 0.43 -7.45
C ALA A 307 -15.39 -0.74 -8.10
N LYS A 308 -15.98 -1.93 -8.10
CA LYS A 308 -15.38 -3.13 -8.73
C LYS A 308 -15.18 -2.94 -10.25
N ASP A 309 -16.16 -2.38 -10.95
CA ASP A 309 -16.05 -2.08 -12.38
C ASP A 309 -14.90 -1.08 -12.63
N ARG A 310 -14.75 -0.07 -11.76
CA ARG A 310 -13.65 0.88 -11.83
C ARG A 310 -12.29 0.20 -11.61
N VAL A 311 -12.18 -0.65 -10.60
CA VAL A 311 -10.94 -1.42 -10.35
C VAL A 311 -10.61 -2.32 -11.53
N ASN A 312 -11.59 -2.99 -12.13
CA ASN A 312 -11.40 -3.83 -13.32
C ASN A 312 -10.96 -3.00 -14.55
N LEU A 313 -11.53 -1.81 -14.74
CA LEU A 313 -11.11 -0.88 -15.78
C LEU A 313 -9.62 -0.49 -15.61
N LEU A 314 -9.21 -0.13 -14.40
CA LEU A 314 -7.82 0.24 -14.13
C LEU A 314 -6.87 -0.96 -14.17
N ALA A 315 -7.32 -2.14 -13.78
CA ALA A 315 -6.60 -3.39 -13.97
C ALA A 315 -6.27 -3.66 -15.44
N SER A 316 -7.25 -3.44 -16.34
CA SER A 316 -7.04 -3.54 -17.79
C SER A 316 -6.10 -2.46 -18.35
N ARG A 317 -5.79 -1.46 -17.58
CA ARG A 317 -4.79 -0.42 -17.86
C ARG A 317 -3.48 -0.65 -17.10
N GLY A 318 -3.32 -1.80 -16.48
CA GLY A 318 -2.09 -2.20 -15.82
C GLY A 318 -1.90 -1.64 -14.41
N ALA A 319 -2.94 -1.15 -13.74
CA ALA A 319 -2.83 -0.78 -12.32
C ALA A 319 -2.43 -1.99 -11.46
N THR A 320 -1.52 -1.78 -10.52
CA THR A 320 -1.31 -2.70 -9.39
C THR A 320 -2.22 -2.30 -8.23
N ILE A 321 -2.41 -0.99 -8.06
CA ILE A 321 -3.30 -0.41 -7.07
C ILE A 321 -4.23 0.60 -7.75
N ALA A 322 -5.53 0.48 -7.50
CA ALA A 322 -6.53 1.51 -7.76
C ALA A 322 -6.86 2.19 -6.43
N SER A 323 -6.45 3.44 -6.25
CA SER A 323 -6.56 4.16 -4.97
C SER A 323 -7.65 5.21 -4.99
N SER A 324 -8.40 5.31 -3.90
CA SER A 324 -9.46 6.31 -3.67
C SER A 324 -9.74 6.43 -2.16
N ASP A 325 -10.69 7.28 -1.77
CA ASP A 325 -11.18 7.44 -0.39
C ASP A 325 -12.19 6.35 0.04
N TRP A 326 -12.30 5.26 -0.69
CA TRP A 326 -13.21 4.17 -0.36
C TRP A 326 -12.78 3.44 0.91
N THR A 327 -13.76 3.10 1.75
CA THR A 327 -13.49 2.44 3.05
C THR A 327 -14.31 1.17 3.27
N ALA A 328 -15.35 0.94 2.47
CA ALA A 328 -16.22 -0.22 2.65
C ALA A 328 -15.47 -1.54 2.39
N PRO A 329 -15.44 -2.50 3.36
CA PRO A 329 -14.66 -3.73 3.25
C PRO A 329 -14.89 -4.54 1.96
N PRO A 330 -16.10 -4.70 1.42
CA PRO A 330 -16.32 -5.42 0.16
C PRO A 330 -15.65 -4.76 -1.06
N ILE A 331 -15.39 -3.45 -0.98
CA ILE A 331 -14.70 -2.67 -2.01
C ILE A 331 -13.20 -2.77 -1.80
N VAL A 332 -12.71 -2.33 -0.63
CA VAL A 332 -11.27 -2.19 -0.40
C VAL A 332 -10.52 -3.52 -0.32
N SER A 333 -11.24 -4.60 0.00
CA SER A 333 -10.67 -5.95 -0.03
C SER A 333 -10.67 -6.59 -1.42
N TYR A 334 -11.28 -5.97 -2.41
CA TYR A 334 -11.38 -6.52 -3.76
C TYR A 334 -10.01 -6.59 -4.45
N THR A 335 -9.80 -7.69 -5.15
CA THR A 335 -8.62 -7.89 -6.01
C THR A 335 -9.03 -8.56 -7.31
N THR A 336 -8.33 -8.24 -8.40
CA THR A 336 -8.56 -8.81 -9.73
C THR A 336 -7.21 -9.03 -10.44
N PRO A 337 -7.09 -9.95 -11.40
CA PRO A 337 -5.89 -10.06 -12.21
C PRO A 337 -5.57 -8.75 -12.91
N ARG A 338 -4.30 -8.37 -12.93
CA ARG A 338 -3.77 -7.26 -13.73
C ARG A 338 -3.61 -7.73 -15.16
N SER A 339 -4.04 -6.94 -16.14
CA SER A 339 -3.95 -7.26 -17.58
C SER A 339 -2.81 -6.52 -18.25
#